data_c476bbbeb7c9f784f2f0246c326de14a
#
_entry.id   c476bbbeb7c9f784f2f0246c326de14a
#
_cell.length_a   1.000
_cell.length_b   1.000
_cell.length_c   1.000
_cell.angle_alpha   90.00
_cell.angle_beta   90.00
_cell.angle_gamma   90.00
#
_symmetry.space_group_name_H-M   'P 1'
#
loop_
_entity.id
_entity.type
_entity.pdbx_description
1 polymer ?
#
loop_
_entity_poly.entity_id
_entity_poly.type
_entity_poly.pdbx_seq_one_letter_code
_entity_poly.pdbx_strand_id
1 'polypeptide(L)'
;MSEDDSSSSAQEPSEKKRGWLERLTSAFSGEPHTRDELVAVLHTAQEEGLIAADTLKMMEGAISVAELTVGDVMISRSQMVSLPVEAPFLELMKQVVESGHSRFPVHGENKDDILGILLAKDLLRGVVADNGPANVRELLRPAVLIPEAKKLNVLLKEFRLSRNHMAIVVDEYGGVAGLVTIEDVLEQIVGEIDDEHDEAEDPSAQIAIQSDGQYVVDALTPIGDFNERFGASFSDEDYDTIGGLVTEAVGHLPEVGDELALDRFMFRVARADARRVQAFHVTVLPPDAQDDA
;
A
#
# COMPACT_ATOMS: atom_id res chain seq x y z
N MET A 1 -72.13 49.04 -16.93
CA MET A 1 -70.80 49.62 -17.12
C MET A 1 -69.83 48.61 -16.61
N SER A 2 -69.22 47.96 -17.56
CA SER A 2 -68.42 46.72 -17.52
C SER A 2 -66.98 47.05 -17.21
N GLU A 3 -66.33 46.30 -16.35
CA GLU A 3 -64.90 46.24 -16.30
C GLU A 3 -64.49 44.75 -16.16
N ASP A 4 -63.95 44.22 -17.25
CA ASP A 4 -63.28 42.92 -17.30
C ASP A 4 -61.93 43.03 -16.66
N ASP A 5 -61.68 42.17 -15.68
CA ASP A 5 -60.39 42.02 -15.05
C ASP A 5 -59.86 40.63 -15.47
N SER A 6 -59.01 40.61 -16.50
CA SER A 6 -58.31 39.42 -17.01
C SER A 6 -56.95 39.30 -16.30
N SER A 7 -56.90 38.55 -15.21
CA SER A 7 -55.64 38.15 -14.56
C SER A 7 -54.96 37.02 -15.34
N SER A 8 -53.89 37.38 -16.01
CA SER A 8 -52.95 36.44 -16.66
C SER A 8 -52.10 35.73 -15.59
N SER A 9 -52.38 34.43 -15.36
CA SER A 9 -51.54 33.58 -14.55
C SER A 9 -50.35 33.10 -15.39
N ALA A 10 -49.21 33.72 -15.17
CA ALA A 10 -47.93 33.21 -15.64
C ALA A 10 -47.56 31.96 -14.84
N GLN A 11 -47.66 30.79 -15.43
CA GLN A 11 -47.13 29.55 -14.89
C GLN A 11 -45.63 29.59 -14.89
N GLU A 12 -45.01 29.48 -13.71
CA GLU A 12 -43.58 29.22 -13.55
C GLU A 12 -43.20 27.87 -14.19
N PRO A 13 -42.11 27.80 -14.92
CA PRO A 13 -41.62 26.52 -15.50
C PRO A 13 -41.14 25.58 -14.40
N SER A 14 -41.72 24.37 -14.36
CA SER A 14 -41.50 23.37 -13.35
C SER A 14 -40.00 23.03 -13.18
N GLU A 15 -39.54 22.85 -11.92
CA GLU A 15 -38.17 22.48 -11.52
C GLU A 15 -37.62 21.26 -12.28
N LYS A 16 -38.49 20.35 -12.75
CA LYS A 16 -38.08 19.20 -13.58
C LYS A 16 -37.50 19.58 -14.95
N LYS A 17 -37.84 20.74 -15.50
CA LYS A 17 -37.31 21.22 -16.81
C LYS A 17 -35.96 21.90 -16.67
N ARG A 18 -35.58 22.42 -15.47
CA ARG A 18 -34.25 22.95 -15.21
C ARG A 18 -33.21 21.83 -15.14
N GLY A 19 -33.48 20.73 -14.43
CA GLY A 19 -32.52 19.63 -14.25
C GLY A 19 -32.14 18.87 -15.51
N TRP A 20 -33.02 18.79 -16.54
CA TRP A 20 -32.65 18.11 -17.79
C TRP A 20 -31.89 19.04 -18.75
N LEU A 21 -32.20 20.33 -18.76
CA LEU A 21 -31.44 21.34 -19.52
C LEU A 21 -30.02 21.54 -18.96
N GLU A 22 -29.87 21.52 -17.64
CA GLU A 22 -28.55 21.53 -17.01
C GLU A 22 -27.74 20.27 -17.37
N ARG A 23 -28.37 19.09 -17.42
CA ARG A 23 -27.70 17.85 -17.87
C ARG A 23 -27.35 17.86 -19.36
N LEU A 24 -28.12 18.54 -20.20
CA LEU A 24 -27.80 18.71 -21.62
C LEU A 24 -26.66 19.72 -21.84
N THR A 25 -26.64 20.82 -21.07
CA THR A 25 -25.56 21.81 -21.18
C THR A 25 -24.25 21.28 -20.59
N SER A 26 -24.29 20.45 -19.54
CA SER A 26 -23.10 19.80 -18.98
C SER A 26 -22.51 18.74 -19.91
N ALA A 27 -23.32 18.00 -20.67
CA ALA A 27 -22.86 17.09 -21.72
C ALA A 27 -22.12 17.80 -22.86
N PHE A 28 -22.32 19.12 -23.03
CA PHE A 28 -21.63 19.95 -23.99
C PHE A 28 -20.52 20.83 -23.44
N SER A 29 -20.39 20.98 -22.10
CA SER A 29 -19.39 21.85 -21.48
C SER A 29 -18.07 21.14 -21.13
N GLY A 30 -18.02 19.81 -21.21
CA GLY A 30 -16.80 19.05 -20.89
C GLY A 30 -16.40 19.10 -19.40
N GLU A 31 -17.24 19.67 -18.53
CA GLU A 31 -16.99 19.73 -17.09
C GLU A 31 -17.32 18.37 -16.42
N PRO A 32 -16.40 17.76 -15.66
CA PRO A 32 -16.65 16.50 -14.97
C PRO A 32 -17.66 16.69 -13.84
N HIS A 33 -18.71 15.88 -13.82
CA HIS A 33 -19.76 15.88 -12.79
C HIS A 33 -19.71 14.66 -11.88
N THR A 34 -18.97 13.64 -12.27
CA THR A 34 -18.73 12.44 -11.49
C THR A 34 -17.24 12.27 -11.23
N ARG A 35 -16.90 11.42 -10.25
CA ARG A 35 -15.50 11.08 -9.98
C ARG A 35 -14.85 10.37 -11.17
N ASP A 36 -15.57 9.44 -11.78
CA ASP A 36 -15.09 8.68 -12.95
C ASP A 36 -14.79 9.62 -14.14
N GLU A 37 -15.65 10.62 -14.36
CA GLU A 37 -15.41 11.65 -15.37
C GLU A 37 -14.18 12.51 -15.02
N LEU A 38 -13.96 12.83 -13.74
CA LEU A 38 -12.77 13.55 -13.28
C LEU A 38 -11.50 12.74 -13.53
N VAL A 39 -11.50 11.44 -13.18
CA VAL A 39 -10.38 10.53 -13.44
C VAL A 39 -10.09 10.45 -14.94
N ALA A 40 -11.13 10.32 -15.78
CA ALA A 40 -10.97 10.30 -17.25
C ALA A 40 -10.32 11.58 -17.80
N VAL A 41 -10.67 12.76 -17.23
CA VAL A 41 -10.01 14.03 -17.58
C VAL A 41 -8.54 14.04 -17.19
N LEU A 42 -8.19 13.51 -16.02
CA LEU A 42 -6.81 13.40 -15.56
C LEU A 42 -5.98 12.47 -16.45
N HIS A 43 -6.53 11.33 -16.88
CA HIS A 43 -5.89 10.44 -17.87
C HIS A 43 -5.62 11.15 -19.20
N THR A 44 -6.62 11.87 -19.72
CA THR A 44 -6.44 12.67 -20.94
C THR A 44 -5.32 13.70 -20.79
N ALA A 45 -5.25 14.37 -19.65
CA ALA A 45 -4.19 15.34 -19.35
C ALA A 45 -2.79 14.69 -19.28
N GLN A 46 -2.70 13.45 -18.82
CA GLN A 46 -1.45 12.69 -18.82
C GLN A 46 -1.06 12.25 -20.24
N GLU A 47 -2.00 11.74 -21.04
CA GLU A 47 -1.78 11.38 -22.46
C GLU A 47 -1.32 12.58 -23.31
N GLU A 48 -1.84 13.77 -23.02
CA GLU A 48 -1.43 15.03 -23.67
C GLU A 48 -0.10 15.59 -23.12
N GLY A 49 0.51 14.94 -22.12
CA GLY A 49 1.79 15.37 -21.52
C GLY A 49 1.67 16.60 -20.61
N LEU A 50 0.47 16.98 -20.17
CA LEU A 50 0.23 18.10 -19.26
C LEU A 50 0.59 17.77 -17.81
N ILE A 51 0.50 16.49 -17.41
CA ILE A 51 0.91 15.96 -16.10
C ILE A 51 1.74 14.70 -16.30
N ALA A 52 2.69 14.46 -15.38
CA ALA A 52 3.49 13.24 -15.36
C ALA A 52 2.65 12.04 -14.86
N ALA A 53 3.05 10.82 -15.23
CA ALA A 53 2.37 9.59 -14.80
C ALA A 53 2.30 9.45 -13.28
N ASP A 54 3.40 9.77 -12.56
CA ASP A 54 3.43 9.73 -11.09
C ASP A 54 2.48 10.75 -10.47
N THR A 55 2.37 11.93 -11.09
CA THR A 55 1.40 12.95 -10.64
C THR A 55 -0.04 12.44 -10.81
N LEU A 56 -0.34 11.75 -11.91
CA LEU A 56 -1.64 11.11 -12.12
C LEU A 56 -1.92 10.09 -11.02
N LYS A 57 -0.98 9.17 -10.74
CA LYS A 57 -1.12 8.17 -9.67
C LYS A 57 -1.42 8.80 -8.32
N MET A 58 -0.68 9.87 -7.94
CA MET A 58 -0.94 10.60 -6.69
C MET A 58 -2.33 11.24 -6.66
N MET A 59 -2.80 11.81 -7.77
CA MET A 59 -4.14 12.39 -7.86
C MET A 59 -5.24 11.32 -7.71
N GLU A 60 -5.08 10.17 -8.34
CA GLU A 60 -5.98 9.02 -8.19
C GLU A 60 -5.99 8.48 -6.77
N GLY A 61 -4.80 8.32 -6.15
CA GLY A 61 -4.65 7.95 -4.75
C GLY A 61 -5.35 8.93 -3.81
N ALA A 62 -5.17 10.23 -4.01
CA ALA A 62 -5.86 11.25 -3.21
C ALA A 62 -7.39 11.22 -3.36
N ILE A 63 -7.89 10.86 -4.54
CA ILE A 63 -9.31 10.67 -4.80
C ILE A 63 -9.82 9.39 -4.10
N SER A 64 -9.10 8.29 -4.17
CA SER A 64 -9.49 6.98 -3.61
C SER A 64 -9.51 6.97 -2.07
N VAL A 65 -8.54 7.63 -1.42
CA VAL A 65 -8.45 7.74 0.05
C VAL A 65 -9.74 8.27 0.70
N ALA A 66 -10.53 9.07 -0.01
CA ALA A 66 -11.81 9.57 0.50
C ALA A 66 -12.87 8.45 0.65
N GLU A 67 -12.72 7.32 -0.05
CA GLU A 67 -13.65 6.18 0.01
C GLU A 67 -13.18 5.07 0.94
N LEU A 68 -11.87 4.93 1.11
CA LEU A 68 -11.28 3.92 1.96
C LEU A 68 -11.58 4.13 3.44
N THR A 69 -11.63 3.03 4.16
CA THR A 69 -11.74 2.98 5.63
C THR A 69 -10.43 2.52 6.24
N VAL A 70 -10.27 2.68 7.53
CA VAL A 70 -9.11 2.19 8.28
C VAL A 70 -8.95 0.68 8.14
N GLY A 71 -10.05 -0.08 8.17
CA GLY A 71 -10.03 -1.53 8.01
C GLY A 71 -9.46 -2.01 6.68
N ASP A 72 -9.53 -1.17 5.61
CA ASP A 72 -9.01 -1.53 4.28
C ASP A 72 -7.48 -1.48 4.20
N VAL A 73 -6.80 -0.74 5.12
CA VAL A 73 -5.35 -0.48 5.05
C VAL A 73 -4.60 -0.80 6.35
N MET A 74 -5.31 -1.14 7.43
CA MET A 74 -4.68 -1.41 8.73
C MET A 74 -3.78 -2.65 8.67
N ILE A 75 -2.72 -2.63 9.45
CA ILE A 75 -1.95 -3.83 9.79
C ILE A 75 -2.80 -4.66 10.75
N SER A 76 -3.15 -5.89 10.36
CA SER A 76 -4.00 -6.75 11.15
C SER A 76 -3.36 -7.12 12.49
N ARG A 77 -4.19 -7.46 13.49
CA ARG A 77 -3.74 -7.91 14.81
C ARG A 77 -2.72 -9.06 14.75
N SER A 78 -2.87 -9.97 13.80
CA SER A 78 -1.96 -11.11 13.63
C SER A 78 -0.56 -10.69 13.18
N GLN A 79 -0.45 -9.63 12.41
CA GLN A 79 0.78 -9.08 11.87
C GLN A 79 1.38 -8.00 12.78
N MET A 80 0.60 -7.51 13.75
CA MET A 80 1.02 -6.41 14.63
C MET A 80 2.15 -6.84 15.56
N VAL A 81 3.29 -6.17 15.47
CA VAL A 81 4.39 -6.29 16.44
C VAL A 81 4.06 -5.44 17.66
N SER A 82 3.84 -6.07 18.80
CA SER A 82 3.53 -5.42 20.07
C SER A 82 4.41 -5.97 21.21
N LEU A 83 4.69 -5.16 22.21
CA LEU A 83 5.63 -5.48 23.29
C LEU A 83 4.89 -5.74 24.61
N PRO A 84 5.17 -6.83 25.33
CA PRO A 84 4.61 -7.05 26.67
C PRO A 84 5.31 -6.13 27.67
N VAL A 85 4.55 -5.39 28.48
CA VAL A 85 5.07 -4.39 29.41
C VAL A 85 5.96 -4.99 30.52
N GLU A 86 5.72 -6.24 30.87
CA GLU A 86 6.48 -6.95 31.94
C GLU A 86 7.75 -7.67 31.42
N ALA A 87 8.01 -7.61 30.10
CA ALA A 87 9.21 -8.24 29.55
C ALA A 87 10.49 -7.54 30.05
N PRO A 88 11.58 -8.29 30.25
CA PRO A 88 12.88 -7.71 30.61
C PRO A 88 13.33 -6.68 29.57
N PHE A 89 13.96 -5.60 30.02
CA PHE A 89 14.40 -4.50 29.13
C PHE A 89 15.26 -4.98 27.96
N LEU A 90 16.15 -5.94 28.18
CA LEU A 90 17.01 -6.48 27.13
C LEU A 90 16.22 -7.24 26.05
N GLU A 91 15.15 -7.92 26.43
CA GLU A 91 14.26 -8.63 25.50
C GLU A 91 13.46 -7.64 24.66
N LEU A 92 12.94 -6.57 25.28
CA LEU A 92 12.28 -5.49 24.55
C LEU A 92 13.22 -4.83 23.53
N MET A 93 14.46 -4.56 23.95
CA MET A 93 15.47 -4.00 23.05
C MET A 93 15.76 -4.91 21.86
N LYS A 94 15.87 -6.22 22.09
CA LYS A 94 16.10 -7.20 21.02
C LYS A 94 14.96 -7.19 20.01
N GLN A 95 13.70 -7.24 20.46
CA GLN A 95 12.52 -7.19 19.58
C GLN A 95 12.45 -5.88 18.79
N VAL A 96 12.77 -4.74 19.42
CA VAL A 96 12.81 -3.43 18.76
C VAL A 96 13.86 -3.37 17.66
N VAL A 97 15.05 -3.90 17.91
CA VAL A 97 16.14 -3.92 16.92
C VAL A 97 15.83 -4.88 15.76
N GLU A 98 15.33 -6.08 16.06
CA GLU A 98 15.00 -7.09 15.05
C GLU A 98 13.85 -6.64 14.12
N SER A 99 12.86 -5.92 14.66
CA SER A 99 11.71 -5.47 13.86
C SER A 99 11.98 -4.19 13.06
N GLY A 100 12.95 -3.36 13.47
CA GLY A 100 13.28 -2.10 12.80
C GLY A 100 12.23 -0.98 12.96
N HIS A 101 11.11 -1.24 13.64
CA HIS A 101 10.03 -0.25 13.78
C HIS A 101 10.38 0.89 14.75
N SER A 102 9.80 2.06 14.52
CA SER A 102 10.00 3.24 15.36
C SER A 102 9.01 3.34 16.53
N ARG A 103 7.85 2.69 16.44
CA ARG A 103 6.75 2.78 17.42
C ARG A 103 6.16 1.41 17.66
N PHE A 104 5.86 1.12 18.92
CA PHE A 104 5.36 -0.18 19.35
C PHE A 104 4.16 0.00 20.27
N PRO A 105 3.01 -0.64 19.98
CA PRO A 105 1.98 -0.85 20.98
C PRO A 105 2.53 -1.68 22.12
N VAL A 106 2.29 -1.24 23.35
CA VAL A 106 2.67 -1.99 24.56
C VAL A 106 1.41 -2.47 25.24
N HIS A 107 1.36 -3.77 25.51
CA HIS A 107 0.21 -4.42 26.10
C HIS A 107 0.51 -4.98 27.50
N GLY A 108 -0.54 -5.16 28.29
CA GLY A 108 -0.51 -5.83 29.59
C GLY A 108 -0.51 -7.36 29.45
N GLU A 109 -1.46 -8.03 30.13
CA GLU A 109 -1.55 -9.50 30.14
C GLU A 109 -1.91 -10.10 28.78
N ASN A 110 -2.66 -9.38 27.97
CA ASN A 110 -3.05 -9.81 26.64
C ASN A 110 -2.93 -8.68 25.61
N LYS A 111 -2.95 -9.01 24.31
CA LYS A 111 -2.80 -8.05 23.23
C LYS A 111 -3.99 -7.07 23.05
N ASP A 112 -5.12 -7.30 23.75
CA ASP A 112 -6.24 -6.37 23.77
C ASP A 112 -6.09 -5.29 24.85
N ASP A 113 -5.24 -5.53 25.86
CA ASP A 113 -4.96 -4.59 26.93
C ASP A 113 -3.79 -3.64 26.52
N ILE A 114 -4.07 -2.74 25.59
CA ILE A 114 -3.06 -1.76 25.13
C ILE A 114 -2.89 -0.65 26.18
N LEU A 115 -1.72 -0.62 26.81
CA LEU A 115 -1.36 0.35 27.84
C LEU A 115 -0.86 1.67 27.26
N GLY A 116 -0.30 1.66 26.05
CA GLY A 116 0.21 2.84 25.38
C GLY A 116 1.14 2.50 24.21
N ILE A 117 1.77 3.53 23.66
CA ILE A 117 2.75 3.44 22.57
C ILE A 117 4.14 3.78 23.09
N LEU A 118 5.09 2.88 22.86
CA LEU A 118 6.50 3.07 23.13
C LEU A 118 7.22 3.53 21.87
N LEU A 119 8.08 4.52 21.98
CA LEU A 119 8.99 4.91 20.91
C LEU A 119 10.34 4.21 21.08
N ALA A 120 10.85 3.58 20.02
CA ALA A 120 12.18 2.94 20.02
C ALA A 120 13.28 3.87 20.54
N LYS A 121 13.27 5.14 20.14
CA LYS A 121 14.24 6.15 20.58
C LYS A 121 14.19 6.45 22.09
N ASP A 122 13.06 6.24 22.75
CA ASP A 122 12.93 6.49 24.18
C ASP A 122 13.57 5.35 24.99
N LEU A 123 13.64 4.12 24.43
CA LEU A 123 14.43 3.01 24.99
C LEU A 123 15.94 3.30 24.96
N LEU A 124 16.46 3.97 23.95
CA LEU A 124 17.89 4.32 23.87
C LEU A 124 18.35 5.16 25.05
N ARG A 125 17.48 5.97 25.65
CA ARG A 125 17.79 6.75 26.86
C ARG A 125 18.09 5.83 28.07
N GLY A 126 17.41 4.68 28.12
CA GLY A 126 17.66 3.69 29.15
C GLY A 126 19.02 3.00 29.00
N VAL A 127 19.50 2.80 27.78
CA VAL A 127 20.85 2.23 27.52
C VAL A 127 21.94 3.18 27.98
N VAL A 128 21.77 4.49 27.75
CA VAL A 128 22.76 5.52 28.18
C VAL A 128 22.79 5.68 29.69
N ALA A 129 21.74 5.32 30.42
CA ALA A 129 21.66 5.44 31.88
C ALA A 129 22.21 4.24 32.65
N ASP A 130 22.98 3.32 32.03
CA ASP A 130 23.64 2.13 32.56
C ASP A 130 22.74 1.02 33.15
N ASN A 131 21.44 1.27 33.41
CA ASN A 131 20.53 0.30 34.02
C ASN A 131 19.20 0.11 33.30
N GLY A 132 19.00 0.75 32.15
CA GLY A 132 17.71 0.83 31.51
C GLY A 132 16.71 1.75 32.23
N PRO A 133 15.52 2.02 31.70
CA PRO A 133 14.48 2.71 32.43
C PRO A 133 14.03 1.86 33.62
N ALA A 134 13.85 2.47 34.78
CA ALA A 134 13.38 1.80 35.99
C ALA A 134 11.98 1.16 35.77
N ASN A 135 11.19 1.73 34.85
CA ASN A 135 9.88 1.22 34.49
C ASN A 135 9.52 1.65 33.05
N VAL A 136 9.28 0.69 32.15
CA VAL A 136 8.87 0.94 30.76
C VAL A 136 7.55 1.70 30.71
N ARG A 137 6.64 1.50 31.67
CA ARG A 137 5.35 2.19 31.76
C ARG A 137 5.49 3.72 31.78
N GLU A 138 6.59 4.24 32.35
CA GLU A 138 6.85 5.69 32.41
C GLU A 138 7.22 6.31 31.06
N LEU A 139 7.62 5.48 30.09
CA LEU A 139 7.96 5.90 28.72
C LEU A 139 6.77 5.86 27.78
N LEU A 140 5.64 5.26 28.21
CA LEU A 140 4.48 5.07 27.34
C LEU A 140 3.77 6.39 27.06
N ARG A 141 3.43 6.58 25.81
CA ARG A 141 2.52 7.65 25.36
C ARG A 141 1.10 7.11 25.24
N PRO A 142 0.09 7.93 25.47
CA PRO A 142 -1.28 7.49 25.29
C PRO A 142 -1.54 6.93 23.89
N ALA A 143 -2.16 5.76 23.81
CA ALA A 143 -2.64 5.19 22.55
C ALA A 143 -3.94 5.89 22.11
N VAL A 144 -4.07 6.14 20.83
CA VAL A 144 -5.33 6.61 20.22
C VAL A 144 -6.06 5.38 19.69
N LEU A 145 -7.30 5.18 20.14
CA LEU A 145 -8.16 4.07 19.67
C LEU A 145 -9.13 4.60 18.63
N ILE A 146 -9.28 3.89 17.52
CA ILE A 146 -10.17 4.27 16.42
C ILE A 146 -10.90 3.04 15.87
N PRO A 147 -12.15 3.16 15.40
CA PRO A 147 -12.87 2.05 14.79
C PRO A 147 -12.40 1.77 13.35
N GLU A 148 -12.51 0.51 12.91
CA GLU A 148 -12.21 0.06 11.55
C GLU A 148 -12.98 0.84 10.47
N ALA A 149 -14.25 1.17 10.73
CA ALA A 149 -15.12 1.87 9.78
C ALA A 149 -14.78 3.36 9.60
N LYS A 150 -13.78 3.89 10.33
CA LYS A 150 -13.37 5.29 10.19
C LYS A 150 -12.80 5.56 8.79
N LYS A 151 -13.21 6.66 8.16
CA LYS A 151 -12.69 7.07 6.85
C LYS A 151 -11.24 7.53 6.93
N LEU A 152 -10.40 7.09 5.97
CA LEU A 152 -8.97 7.41 5.94
C LEU A 152 -8.68 8.90 5.82
N ASN A 153 -9.44 9.64 5.03
CA ASN A 153 -9.28 11.08 4.88
C ASN A 153 -9.52 11.83 6.20
N VAL A 154 -10.43 11.33 7.06
CA VAL A 154 -10.69 11.86 8.40
C VAL A 154 -9.51 11.53 9.31
N LEU A 155 -9.04 10.27 9.30
CA LEU A 155 -7.89 9.86 10.09
C LEU A 155 -6.62 10.65 9.73
N LEU A 156 -6.34 10.85 8.45
CA LEU A 156 -5.19 11.64 7.99
C LEU A 156 -5.23 13.07 8.55
N LYS A 157 -6.42 13.68 8.55
CA LYS A 157 -6.60 15.01 9.15
C LYS A 157 -6.35 15.00 10.66
N GLU A 158 -6.81 13.98 11.38
CA GLU A 158 -6.58 13.83 12.82
C GLU A 158 -5.09 13.61 13.13
N PHE A 159 -4.38 12.76 12.39
CA PHE A 159 -2.94 12.55 12.54
C PHE A 159 -2.17 13.87 12.39
N ARG A 160 -2.50 14.67 11.37
CA ARG A 160 -1.85 15.98 11.13
C ARG A 160 -2.11 16.97 12.27
N LEU A 161 -3.32 17.01 12.83
CA LEU A 161 -3.69 17.94 13.90
C LEU A 161 -3.11 17.54 15.25
N SER A 162 -3.13 16.23 15.59
CA SER A 162 -2.66 15.71 16.87
C SER A 162 -1.16 15.44 16.90
N ARG A 163 -0.49 15.42 15.75
CA ARG A 163 0.89 14.97 15.57
C ARG A 163 1.13 13.53 16.05
N ASN A 164 0.08 12.73 16.06
CA ASN A 164 0.20 11.29 16.25
C ASN A 164 0.51 10.64 14.91
N HIS A 165 1.29 9.57 14.94
CA HIS A 165 1.70 8.83 13.75
C HIS A 165 1.21 7.38 13.78
N MET A 166 0.52 6.97 14.83
CA MET A 166 0.00 5.62 14.98
C MET A 166 -1.31 5.66 15.77
N ALA A 167 -2.26 4.82 15.39
CA ALA A 167 -3.49 4.57 16.11
C ALA A 167 -3.72 3.07 16.22
N ILE A 168 -4.34 2.63 17.30
CA ILE A 168 -4.81 1.26 17.50
C ILE A 168 -6.23 1.15 16.96
N VAL A 169 -6.46 0.17 16.15
CA VAL A 169 -7.77 -0.09 15.55
C VAL A 169 -8.53 -1.08 16.41
N VAL A 170 -9.79 -0.76 16.69
CA VAL A 170 -10.67 -1.59 17.50
C VAL A 170 -11.91 -2.02 16.71
N ASP A 171 -12.35 -3.23 16.97
CA ASP A 171 -13.58 -3.79 16.43
C ASP A 171 -14.84 -3.28 17.19
N GLU A 172 -16.03 -3.71 16.78
CA GLU A 172 -17.32 -3.33 17.37
C GLU A 172 -17.51 -3.84 18.82
N TYR A 173 -16.70 -4.79 19.24
CA TYR A 173 -16.73 -5.38 20.59
C TYR A 173 -15.69 -4.74 21.52
N GLY A 174 -14.86 -3.83 21.00
CA GLY A 174 -13.78 -3.18 21.73
C GLY A 174 -12.49 -4.00 21.79
N GLY A 175 -12.39 -5.09 21.05
CA GLY A 175 -11.15 -5.86 20.86
C GLY A 175 -10.19 -5.14 19.91
N VAL A 176 -8.91 -5.40 20.05
CA VAL A 176 -7.88 -4.87 19.11
C VAL A 176 -7.97 -5.64 17.80
N ALA A 177 -8.31 -4.96 16.72
CA ALA A 177 -8.33 -5.47 15.35
C ALA A 177 -6.98 -5.33 14.66
N GLY A 178 -6.21 -4.28 15.01
CA GLY A 178 -4.92 -4.00 14.40
C GLY A 178 -4.35 -2.64 14.81
N LEU A 179 -3.50 -2.11 13.95
CA LEU A 179 -2.98 -0.73 14.04
C LEU A 179 -2.93 -0.11 12.65
N VAL A 180 -2.86 1.21 12.61
CA VAL A 180 -2.62 1.97 11.39
C VAL A 180 -1.67 3.12 11.69
N THR A 181 -0.77 3.39 10.77
CA THR A 181 0.18 4.51 10.85
C THR A 181 -0.16 5.61 9.84
N ILE A 182 0.42 6.79 10.00
CA ILE A 182 0.27 7.86 9.00
C ILE A 182 0.96 7.49 7.70
N GLU A 183 2.03 6.72 7.81
CA GLU A 183 2.80 6.17 6.69
C GLU A 183 1.89 5.28 5.82
N ASP A 184 1.11 4.36 6.40
CA ASP A 184 0.15 3.50 5.68
C ASP A 184 -0.91 4.32 4.92
N VAL A 185 -1.38 5.42 5.52
CA VAL A 185 -2.37 6.30 4.87
C VAL A 185 -1.75 7.11 3.73
N LEU A 186 -0.50 7.57 3.89
CA LEU A 186 0.22 8.31 2.85
C LEU A 186 0.58 7.42 1.67
N GLU A 187 0.92 6.17 1.92
CA GLU A 187 1.18 5.16 0.89
C GLU A 187 -0.02 4.98 -0.06
N GLN A 188 -1.26 5.08 0.45
CA GLN A 188 -2.47 5.03 -0.40
C GLN A 188 -2.61 6.26 -1.33
N ILE A 189 -1.90 7.35 -1.05
CA ILE A 189 -1.92 8.56 -1.87
C ILE A 189 -0.75 8.59 -2.85
N VAL A 190 0.46 8.31 -2.34
CA VAL A 190 1.72 8.46 -3.09
C VAL A 190 2.08 7.18 -3.85
N GLY A 191 1.54 6.02 -3.44
CA GLY A 191 2.01 4.71 -3.84
C GLY A 191 3.21 4.28 -2.98
N GLU A 192 3.80 3.14 -3.27
CA GLU A 192 5.07 2.74 -2.66
C GLU A 192 6.08 3.86 -2.91
N ILE A 193 6.68 4.38 -1.84
CA ILE A 193 7.77 5.35 -1.97
C ILE A 193 8.99 4.48 -2.22
N ASP A 194 9.38 4.38 -3.48
CA ASP A 194 10.62 3.75 -3.87
C ASP A 194 11.76 4.42 -3.10
N ASP A 195 12.60 3.63 -2.43
CA ASP A 195 13.72 4.14 -1.65
C ASP A 195 14.68 4.87 -2.62
N GLU A 196 15.35 5.96 -2.17
CA GLU A 196 16.26 6.77 -3.01
C GLU A 196 17.43 5.96 -3.62
N HIS A 197 17.50 4.66 -3.33
CA HIS A 197 18.42 3.69 -3.91
C HIS A 197 17.81 2.82 -5.01
N ASP A 198 16.51 2.90 -5.24
CA ASP A 198 15.90 2.36 -6.44
C ASP A 198 16.14 3.38 -7.56
N GLU A 199 17.27 3.24 -8.24
CA GLU A 199 17.58 3.96 -9.47
C GLU A 199 16.34 3.87 -10.37
N ALA A 200 15.86 5.01 -10.85
CA ALA A 200 14.62 5.19 -11.62
C ALA A 200 14.35 3.99 -12.52
N GLU A 201 13.60 3.02 -11.99
CA GLU A 201 13.11 1.92 -12.80
C GLU A 201 12.11 2.53 -13.79
N ASP A 202 12.50 2.51 -15.05
CA ASP A 202 11.59 2.70 -16.17
C ASP A 202 10.37 1.78 -15.90
N PRO A 203 9.13 2.29 -15.79
CA PRO A 203 7.94 1.46 -15.57
C PRO A 203 7.75 0.39 -16.66
N SER A 204 8.49 0.49 -17.77
CA SER A 204 8.60 -0.52 -18.81
C SER A 204 9.70 -1.55 -18.53
N ALA A 205 10.57 -1.37 -17.54
CA ALA A 205 11.62 -2.32 -17.23
C ALA A 205 11.08 -3.45 -16.32
N GLN A 206 10.49 -4.45 -16.94
CA GLN A 206 10.06 -5.70 -16.26
C GLN A 206 11.26 -6.48 -15.68
N ILE A 207 12.49 -6.01 -15.88
CA ILE A 207 13.75 -6.63 -15.43
C ILE A 207 14.68 -5.54 -14.89
N ALA A 208 14.87 -5.47 -13.57
CA ALA A 208 15.76 -4.54 -12.88
C ALA A 208 17.04 -5.23 -12.41
N ILE A 209 18.17 -4.49 -12.38
CA ILE A 209 19.48 -4.99 -11.92
C ILE A 209 19.68 -4.52 -10.47
N GLN A 210 19.94 -5.44 -9.55
CA GLN A 210 20.36 -5.10 -8.19
C GLN A 210 21.88 -4.94 -8.04
N SER A 211 22.32 -4.25 -7.00
CA SER A 211 23.72 -3.85 -6.75
C SER A 211 24.71 -5.01 -6.56
N ASP A 212 24.24 -6.24 -6.37
CA ASP A 212 25.05 -7.46 -6.17
C ASP A 212 25.08 -8.39 -7.39
N GLY A 213 24.58 -7.91 -8.55
CA GLY A 213 24.55 -8.69 -9.79
C GLY A 213 23.36 -9.66 -9.88
N GLN A 214 22.37 -9.55 -8.99
CA GLN A 214 21.10 -10.23 -9.08
C GLN A 214 20.11 -9.33 -9.88
N TYR A 215 19.12 -9.99 -10.47
CA TYR A 215 18.06 -9.31 -11.21
C TYR A 215 16.74 -9.48 -10.49
N VAL A 216 15.92 -8.42 -10.45
CA VAL A 216 14.51 -8.53 -10.10
C VAL A 216 13.72 -8.59 -11.41
N VAL A 217 12.92 -9.63 -11.56
CA VAL A 217 12.11 -9.87 -12.76
C VAL A 217 10.65 -9.92 -12.34
N ASP A 218 9.82 -9.07 -12.95
CA ASP A 218 8.38 -9.11 -12.75
C ASP A 218 7.81 -10.43 -13.29
N ALA A 219 6.88 -11.04 -12.57
CA ALA A 219 6.27 -12.30 -12.99
C ALA A 219 5.47 -12.17 -14.30
N LEU A 220 5.01 -10.96 -14.66
CA LEU A 220 4.33 -10.69 -15.91
C LEU A 220 5.29 -10.42 -17.08
N THR A 221 6.61 -10.45 -16.86
CA THR A 221 7.61 -10.31 -17.94
C THR A 221 7.35 -11.37 -19.03
N PRO A 222 7.15 -10.95 -20.30
CA PRO A 222 7.02 -11.88 -21.40
C PRO A 222 8.25 -12.77 -21.53
N ILE A 223 8.06 -14.06 -21.84
CA ILE A 223 9.16 -15.00 -22.03
C ILE A 223 10.11 -14.54 -23.14
N GLY A 224 9.58 -13.93 -24.21
CA GLY A 224 10.37 -13.36 -25.30
C GLY A 224 11.35 -12.29 -24.83
N ASP A 225 10.89 -11.36 -23.98
CA ASP A 225 11.70 -10.26 -23.45
C ASP A 225 12.78 -10.77 -22.51
N PHE A 226 12.44 -11.76 -21.67
CA PHE A 226 13.43 -12.46 -20.84
C PHE A 226 14.50 -13.15 -21.68
N ASN A 227 14.07 -13.88 -22.72
CA ASN A 227 14.99 -14.58 -23.63
C ASN A 227 15.92 -13.59 -24.33
N GLU A 228 15.42 -12.46 -24.83
CA GLU A 228 16.23 -11.41 -25.45
C GLU A 228 17.24 -10.82 -24.47
N ARG A 229 16.79 -10.49 -23.25
CA ARG A 229 17.63 -9.85 -22.23
C ARG A 229 18.77 -10.73 -21.74
N PHE A 230 18.50 -12.02 -21.53
CA PHE A 230 19.46 -12.96 -20.92
C PHE A 230 20.08 -13.96 -21.90
N GLY A 231 19.70 -13.95 -23.17
CA GLY A 231 20.10 -14.95 -24.16
C GLY A 231 19.63 -16.36 -23.75
N ALA A 232 18.44 -16.45 -23.18
CA ALA A 232 17.78 -17.70 -22.85
C ALA A 232 17.00 -18.25 -24.06
N SER A 233 16.44 -19.45 -23.93
CA SER A 233 15.68 -20.14 -25.01
C SER A 233 14.44 -20.82 -24.43
N PHE A 234 13.76 -20.19 -23.47
CA PHE A 234 12.51 -20.73 -22.93
C PHE A 234 11.41 -20.68 -24.00
N SER A 235 10.58 -21.74 -24.07
CA SER A 235 9.44 -21.78 -24.98
C SER A 235 8.30 -20.89 -24.46
N ASP A 236 7.68 -20.16 -25.37
CA ASP A 236 6.49 -19.34 -25.16
C ASP A 236 5.20 -19.98 -25.73
N GLU A 237 5.25 -21.29 -26.10
CA GLU A 237 4.11 -22.01 -26.69
C GLU A 237 2.99 -22.27 -25.66
N ASP A 238 3.34 -22.58 -24.41
CA ASP A 238 2.39 -22.94 -23.36
C ASP A 238 2.11 -21.80 -22.36
N TYR A 239 3.06 -20.87 -22.21
CA TYR A 239 3.00 -19.76 -21.25
C TYR A 239 3.54 -18.47 -21.86
N ASP A 240 2.84 -17.36 -21.65
CA ASP A 240 3.24 -16.05 -22.17
C ASP A 240 4.27 -15.35 -21.27
N THR A 241 4.33 -15.69 -19.95
CA THR A 241 5.10 -14.95 -18.94
C THR A 241 6.02 -15.85 -18.10
N ILE A 242 7.07 -15.23 -17.54
CA ILE A 242 8.00 -15.92 -16.61
C ILE A 242 7.27 -16.46 -15.38
N GLY A 243 6.29 -15.73 -14.85
CA GLY A 243 5.47 -16.22 -13.74
C GLY A 243 4.70 -17.49 -14.05
N GLY A 244 4.14 -17.60 -15.25
CA GLY A 244 3.46 -18.80 -15.74
C GLY A 244 4.44 -19.98 -15.87
N LEU A 245 5.58 -19.77 -16.52
CA LEU A 245 6.62 -20.78 -16.72
C LEU A 245 7.14 -21.33 -15.37
N VAL A 246 7.50 -20.47 -14.42
CA VAL A 246 8.03 -20.89 -13.11
C VAL A 246 6.97 -21.60 -12.28
N THR A 247 5.72 -21.10 -12.27
CA THR A 247 4.62 -21.72 -11.51
C THR A 247 4.31 -23.12 -11.98
N GLU A 248 4.31 -23.35 -13.30
CA GLU A 248 4.12 -24.69 -13.86
C GLU A 248 5.28 -25.62 -13.53
N ALA A 249 6.50 -25.14 -13.64
CA ALA A 249 7.69 -25.96 -13.35
C ALA A 249 7.76 -26.37 -11.85
N VAL A 250 7.21 -25.56 -10.94
CA VAL A 250 7.07 -25.91 -9.50
C VAL A 250 5.88 -26.84 -9.27
N GLY A 251 4.83 -26.77 -10.10
CA GLY A 251 3.62 -27.60 -9.98
C GLY A 251 2.61 -27.17 -8.92
N HIS A 252 2.84 -26.07 -8.25
CA HIS A 252 1.92 -25.40 -7.31
C HIS A 252 2.20 -23.90 -7.30
N LEU A 253 1.33 -23.11 -6.68
CA LEU A 253 1.59 -21.67 -6.50
C LEU A 253 2.78 -21.50 -5.53
N PRO A 254 3.91 -20.92 -6.01
CA PRO A 254 5.09 -20.74 -5.17
C PRO A 254 4.88 -19.69 -4.08
N GLU A 255 5.50 -19.91 -2.91
CA GLU A 255 5.50 -18.97 -1.78
C GLU A 255 6.76 -18.11 -1.76
N VAL A 256 6.73 -16.97 -1.05
CA VAL A 256 7.90 -16.09 -0.92
C VAL A 256 9.07 -16.86 -0.31
N GLY A 257 10.21 -16.85 -0.99
CA GLY A 257 11.43 -17.56 -0.61
C GLY A 257 11.64 -18.89 -1.30
N ASP A 258 10.63 -19.44 -2.02
CA ASP A 258 10.81 -20.66 -2.82
C ASP A 258 11.84 -20.43 -3.92
N GLU A 259 12.65 -21.46 -4.18
CA GLU A 259 13.72 -21.42 -5.17
C GLU A 259 13.51 -22.52 -6.23
N LEU A 260 13.74 -22.17 -7.48
CA LEU A 260 13.69 -23.09 -8.62
C LEU A 260 14.84 -22.80 -9.58
N ALA A 261 15.59 -23.84 -9.91
CA ALA A 261 16.57 -23.79 -11.00
C ALA A 261 15.91 -24.19 -12.33
N LEU A 262 15.94 -23.30 -13.32
CA LEU A 262 15.52 -23.58 -14.70
C LEU A 262 16.66 -23.18 -15.64
N ASP A 263 17.16 -24.14 -16.40
CA ASP A 263 18.37 -23.98 -17.22
C ASP A 263 19.51 -23.39 -16.37
N ARG A 264 20.11 -22.30 -16.76
CA ARG A 264 21.19 -21.62 -16.06
C ARG A 264 20.70 -20.50 -15.12
N PHE A 265 19.43 -20.46 -14.76
CA PHE A 265 18.85 -19.43 -13.94
C PHE A 265 18.31 -20.01 -12.64
N MET A 266 18.66 -19.38 -11.53
CA MET A 266 18.04 -19.61 -10.24
C MET A 266 16.97 -18.54 -10.02
N PHE A 267 15.71 -18.96 -9.95
CA PHE A 267 14.58 -18.11 -9.62
C PHE A 267 14.25 -18.28 -8.14
N ARG A 268 14.21 -17.18 -7.40
CA ARG A 268 13.74 -17.14 -6.01
C ARG A 268 12.56 -16.20 -5.91
N VAL A 269 11.44 -16.66 -5.35
CA VAL A 269 10.25 -15.83 -5.21
C VAL A 269 10.53 -14.67 -4.25
N ALA A 270 10.50 -13.45 -4.78
CA ALA A 270 10.72 -12.22 -4.03
C ALA A 270 9.41 -11.68 -3.45
N ARG A 271 8.33 -11.72 -4.26
CA ARG A 271 6.98 -11.26 -3.86
C ARG A 271 5.92 -12.19 -4.44
N ALA A 272 4.94 -12.57 -3.62
CA ALA A 272 3.77 -13.33 -4.03
C ALA A 272 2.56 -12.93 -3.17
N ASP A 273 1.36 -13.07 -3.73
CA ASP A 273 0.11 -13.00 -2.98
C ASP A 273 -0.62 -14.35 -3.00
N ALA A 274 -1.80 -14.44 -2.37
CA ALA A 274 -2.58 -15.67 -2.28
C ALA A 274 -3.06 -16.24 -3.64
N ARG A 275 -2.82 -15.55 -4.75
CA ARG A 275 -3.33 -15.90 -6.09
C ARG A 275 -2.24 -16.05 -7.13
N ARG A 276 -1.09 -15.33 -6.98
CA ARG A 276 -0.02 -15.32 -7.97
C ARG A 276 1.32 -14.88 -7.39
N VAL A 277 2.40 -15.25 -8.06
CA VAL A 277 3.71 -14.64 -7.86
C VAL A 277 3.71 -13.27 -8.55
N GLN A 278 4.37 -12.29 -7.95
CA GLN A 278 4.49 -10.92 -8.47
C GLN A 278 5.90 -10.64 -8.99
N ALA A 279 6.95 -11.12 -8.31
CA ALA A 279 8.33 -10.88 -8.72
C ALA A 279 9.28 -12.01 -8.26
N PHE A 280 10.37 -12.17 -8.99
CA PHE A 280 11.46 -13.10 -8.71
C PHE A 280 12.79 -12.36 -8.57
N HIS A 281 13.64 -12.81 -7.63
CA HIS A 281 15.08 -12.61 -7.73
C HIS A 281 15.66 -13.67 -8.66
N VAL A 282 16.35 -13.23 -9.70
CA VAL A 282 16.96 -14.11 -10.69
C VAL A 282 18.47 -14.00 -10.63
N THR A 283 19.15 -15.12 -10.46
CA THR A 283 20.61 -15.22 -10.49
C THR A 283 21.03 -16.08 -11.67
N VAL A 284 21.98 -15.61 -12.48
CA VAL A 284 22.57 -16.39 -13.57
C VAL A 284 23.66 -17.30 -12.99
N LEU A 285 23.45 -18.61 -13.05
CA LEU A 285 24.40 -19.61 -12.57
C LEU A 285 25.59 -19.76 -13.53
N PRO A 286 26.82 -19.96 -13.04
CA PRO A 286 27.95 -20.28 -13.87
C PRO A 286 27.74 -21.63 -14.62
N PRO A 287 28.34 -21.82 -15.80
CA PRO A 287 28.09 -22.98 -16.66
C PRO A 287 28.48 -24.34 -16.03
N ASP A 288 29.21 -24.37 -14.93
CA ASP A 288 29.72 -25.60 -14.30
C ASP A 288 28.85 -26.13 -13.13
N ALA A 289 27.69 -25.50 -12.85
CA ALA A 289 26.83 -25.88 -11.72
C ALA A 289 25.77 -26.98 -12.07
N GLN A 290 25.79 -27.54 -13.27
CA GLN A 290 24.72 -28.45 -13.75
C GLN A 290 24.91 -29.94 -13.42
N ASP A 291 26.04 -30.38 -12.81
CA ASP A 291 26.36 -31.81 -12.65
C ASP A 291 26.24 -32.37 -11.20
N ASP A 292 25.68 -31.63 -10.23
CA ASP A 292 25.58 -32.11 -8.83
C ASP A 292 24.14 -32.00 -8.23
N ALA A 293 23.08 -32.31 -8.99
CA ALA A 293 21.72 -32.43 -8.46
C ALA A 293 21.06 -33.76 -8.80
#